data_023155265a99ff20a55ab4084f9d6334
#
_entry.id   023155265a99ff20a55ab4084f9d6334
#
_cell.length_a   1.000
_cell.length_b   1.000
_cell.length_c   1.000
_cell.angle_alpha   90.00
_cell.angle_beta   90.00
_cell.angle_gamma   90.00
#
_symmetry.space_group_name_H-M   'P 1'
#
loop_
_entity.id
_entity.type
_entity.pdbx_description
1 polymer ?
#
loop_
_entity_poly.entity_id
_entity_poly.type
_entity_poly.pdbx_seq_one_letter_code
_entity_poly.pdbx_strand_id
1 'polypeptide(L)'
;MKPIFIPYNHKLTYLKAVTFLFLSALFLGSCQKSKVEEPELQSATNIVNATIGMPQITFFINKSRVHGEPLKYTNESGYFTTFPGSLSFDVAADGITDYILKTNFTFKQKTYHTIFITGESTSISALFTEDDLTNPPSGKSKIRFVNLSPDAGNLVLSLKNGNTLFPDQAYKSASQFLTLDPGVYDLQLKTATGTVLFNKNVTLISVIIYTAWANGMRFGTSNSPMGLQFRSIN
;
A
#
# COMPACT_ATOMS: atom_id res chain seq x y z
N MET A 1 -53.65 32.67 -76.99
CA MET A 1 -53.24 32.17 -75.65
C MET A 1 -52.23 33.16 -75.08
N LYS A 2 -52.61 33.89 -74.02
CA LYS A 2 -51.69 34.82 -73.39
C LYS A 2 -50.99 34.08 -72.20
N PRO A 3 -49.69 34.24 -72.03
CA PRO A 3 -49.01 33.60 -70.90
C PRO A 3 -49.33 34.35 -69.60
N ILE A 4 -49.66 33.59 -68.53
CA ILE A 4 -49.91 34.10 -67.21
C ILE A 4 -48.52 34.25 -66.56
N PHE A 5 -48.15 35.53 -66.29
CA PHE A 5 -46.96 35.84 -65.45
C PHE A 5 -47.32 35.74 -63.98
N ILE A 6 -46.72 34.80 -63.24
CA ILE A 6 -46.83 34.72 -61.76
C ILE A 6 -45.67 35.54 -61.18
N PRO A 7 -45.92 36.59 -60.36
CA PRO A 7 -44.83 37.36 -59.77
C PRO A 7 -44.11 36.52 -58.74
N TYR A 8 -42.82 36.37 -58.93
CA TYR A 8 -41.94 35.69 -57.96
C TYR A 8 -41.78 36.61 -56.73
N ASN A 9 -42.24 36.16 -55.55
CA ASN A 9 -42.27 36.95 -54.29
C ASN A 9 -40.93 36.85 -53.56
N HIS A 10 -39.98 37.72 -53.86
CA HIS A 10 -38.66 37.79 -53.25
C HIS A 10 -38.63 37.91 -51.73
N LYS A 11 -39.69 38.48 -51.10
CA LYS A 11 -39.79 38.67 -49.65
C LYS A 11 -39.92 37.34 -48.89
N LEU A 12 -40.56 36.33 -49.50
CA LEU A 12 -40.76 35.03 -48.88
C LEU A 12 -39.47 34.19 -48.87
N THR A 13 -38.59 34.39 -49.89
CA THR A 13 -37.27 33.69 -50.00
C THR A 13 -36.30 34.23 -48.96
N TYR A 14 -36.25 35.54 -48.72
CA TYR A 14 -35.39 36.14 -47.70
C TYR A 14 -35.80 35.72 -46.28
N LEU A 15 -37.11 35.64 -46.01
CA LEU A 15 -37.60 35.22 -44.72
C LEU A 15 -37.24 33.77 -44.39
N LYS A 16 -37.32 32.86 -45.39
CA LYS A 16 -36.85 31.44 -45.23
C LYS A 16 -35.37 31.34 -45.07
N ALA A 17 -34.56 32.14 -45.78
CA ALA A 17 -33.12 32.16 -45.66
C ALA A 17 -32.64 32.68 -44.28
N VAL A 18 -33.28 33.74 -43.78
CA VAL A 18 -32.96 34.29 -42.42
C VAL A 18 -33.37 33.32 -41.31
N THR A 19 -34.52 32.62 -41.43
CA THR A 19 -34.92 31.60 -40.45
C THR A 19 -34.00 30.39 -40.43
N PHE A 20 -33.48 29.98 -41.57
CA PHE A 20 -32.50 28.86 -41.67
C PHE A 20 -31.14 29.24 -41.11
N LEU A 21 -30.70 30.51 -41.30
CA LEU A 21 -29.44 31.02 -40.74
C LEU A 21 -29.50 31.15 -39.20
N PHE A 22 -30.66 31.51 -38.62
CA PHE A 22 -30.85 31.60 -37.16
C PHE A 22 -30.93 30.20 -36.52
N LEU A 23 -31.50 29.21 -37.20
CA LEU A 23 -31.61 27.84 -36.70
C LEU A 23 -30.25 27.12 -36.73
N SER A 24 -29.34 27.45 -37.67
CA SER A 24 -27.98 26.89 -37.71
C SER A 24 -27.03 27.46 -36.63
N ALA A 25 -27.30 28.69 -36.14
CA ALA A 25 -26.52 29.31 -35.07
C ALA A 25 -26.76 28.68 -33.68
N LEU A 26 -27.88 27.99 -33.46
CA LEU A 26 -28.22 27.33 -32.19
C LEU A 26 -27.49 25.99 -31.98
N PHE A 27 -26.84 25.41 -32.98
CA PHE A 27 -26.10 24.16 -32.85
C PHE A 27 -24.60 24.31 -32.54
N LEU A 28 -24.07 25.55 -32.49
CA LEU A 28 -22.65 25.78 -32.23
C LEU A 28 -22.31 25.99 -30.73
N GLY A 29 -23.29 25.88 -29.85
CA GLY A 29 -23.14 26.21 -28.43
C GLY A 29 -22.90 25.04 -27.46
N SER A 30 -22.67 23.79 -27.91
CA SER A 30 -22.53 22.66 -27.02
C SER A 30 -21.23 21.86 -27.20
N CYS A 31 -20.09 22.55 -27.18
CA CYS A 31 -18.84 21.92 -26.74
C CYS A 31 -18.60 22.31 -25.28
N GLN A 32 -19.40 21.76 -24.38
CA GLN A 32 -18.98 21.64 -23.00
C GLN A 32 -17.77 20.72 -23.01
N LYS A 33 -16.55 21.30 -22.88
CA LYS A 33 -15.37 20.54 -22.48
C LYS A 33 -15.75 19.85 -21.17
N SER A 34 -16.16 18.59 -21.25
CA SER A 34 -16.11 17.72 -20.08
C SER A 34 -14.68 17.84 -19.57
N LYS A 35 -14.48 18.39 -18.36
CA LYS A 35 -13.26 18.19 -17.63
C LYS A 35 -13.10 16.68 -17.59
N VAL A 36 -12.19 16.16 -18.42
CA VAL A 36 -11.64 14.83 -18.18
C VAL A 36 -10.93 15.01 -16.84
N GLU A 37 -11.57 14.58 -15.76
CA GLU A 37 -10.87 14.44 -14.49
C GLU A 37 -9.69 13.53 -14.82
N GLU A 38 -8.48 14.08 -14.69
CA GLU A 38 -7.28 13.24 -14.78
C GLU A 38 -7.50 12.08 -13.81
N PRO A 39 -7.28 10.83 -14.25
CA PRO A 39 -7.50 9.67 -13.38
C PRO A 39 -6.69 9.92 -12.10
N GLU A 40 -7.35 9.85 -10.96
CA GLU A 40 -6.68 9.99 -9.66
C GLU A 40 -5.51 9.02 -9.63
N LEU A 41 -4.31 9.59 -9.45
CA LEU A 41 -3.07 8.83 -9.47
C LEU A 41 -3.05 7.93 -8.24
N GLN A 42 -3.36 6.69 -8.45
CA GLN A 42 -3.51 5.66 -7.43
C GLN A 42 -2.23 5.46 -6.63
N SER A 43 -2.38 4.97 -5.43
CA SER A 43 -1.32 4.40 -4.59
C SER A 43 -1.45 2.88 -4.55
N ALA A 44 -0.47 2.21 -3.99
CA ALA A 44 -0.52 0.77 -3.76
C ALA A 44 -0.20 0.44 -2.30
N THR A 45 -0.89 -0.55 -1.76
CA THR A 45 -0.79 -0.92 -0.35
C THR A 45 -0.56 -2.42 -0.20
N ASN A 46 0.40 -2.78 0.64
CA ASN A 46 0.62 -4.13 1.12
C ASN A 46 0.23 -4.21 2.60
N ILE A 47 -0.34 -5.32 3.02
CA ILE A 47 -0.71 -5.56 4.43
C ILE A 47 0.01 -6.80 4.92
N VAL A 48 0.64 -6.68 6.09
CA VAL A 48 1.36 -7.77 6.76
C VAL A 48 0.66 -8.12 8.05
N ASN A 49 0.32 -9.38 8.24
CA ASN A 49 -0.23 -9.89 9.49
C ASN A 49 0.89 -10.38 10.42
N ALA A 50 1.17 -9.61 11.46
CA ALA A 50 2.07 -9.99 12.55
C ALA A 50 1.33 -10.01 13.92
N THR A 51 0.01 -10.24 13.92
CA THR A 51 -0.82 -10.28 15.13
C THR A 51 -0.52 -11.54 15.97
N ILE A 52 -0.38 -11.38 17.27
CA ILE A 52 -0.04 -12.47 18.18
C ILE A 52 -1.33 -13.12 18.68
N GLY A 53 -1.38 -14.46 18.63
CA GLY A 53 -2.55 -15.23 19.06
C GLY A 53 -3.72 -15.22 18.08
N MET A 54 -3.57 -14.61 16.90
CA MET A 54 -4.57 -14.61 15.84
C MET A 54 -4.00 -15.30 14.59
N PRO A 55 -4.48 -16.49 14.25
CA PRO A 55 -3.95 -17.25 13.11
C PRO A 55 -4.25 -16.59 11.77
N GLN A 56 -5.33 -15.82 11.68
CA GLN A 56 -5.71 -15.09 10.48
C GLN A 56 -6.62 -13.90 10.79
N ILE A 57 -6.57 -12.88 9.93
CA ILE A 57 -7.33 -11.66 10.04
C ILE A 57 -7.96 -11.29 8.69
N THR A 58 -9.08 -10.57 8.75
CA THR A 58 -9.70 -9.90 7.60
C THR A 58 -9.59 -8.40 7.76
N PHE A 59 -9.34 -7.67 6.68
CA PHE A 59 -9.19 -6.22 6.74
C PHE A 59 -10.07 -5.52 5.70
N PHE A 60 -10.43 -4.27 6.01
CA PHE A 60 -11.36 -3.46 5.26
C PHE A 60 -10.80 -2.05 5.08
N ILE A 61 -11.02 -1.46 3.91
CA ILE A 61 -10.75 -0.05 3.64
C ILE A 61 -12.09 0.60 3.27
N ASN A 62 -12.44 1.70 3.94
CA ASN A 62 -13.76 2.35 3.82
C ASN A 62 -14.92 1.35 3.93
N LYS A 63 -14.84 0.44 4.90
CA LYS A 63 -15.81 -0.63 5.17
C LYS A 63 -15.94 -1.70 4.08
N SER A 64 -15.17 -1.60 3.02
CA SER A 64 -15.13 -2.62 1.96
C SER A 64 -14.00 -3.61 2.22
N ARG A 65 -14.31 -4.90 2.19
CA ARG A 65 -13.30 -5.96 2.24
C ARG A 65 -12.41 -5.88 0.99
N VAL A 66 -11.10 -5.80 1.17
CA VAL A 66 -10.15 -5.57 0.07
C VAL A 66 -9.30 -6.78 -0.29
N HIS A 67 -9.47 -7.91 0.42
CA HIS A 67 -8.76 -9.15 0.15
C HIS A 67 -9.73 -10.33 0.22
N GLY A 68 -9.69 -11.25 -0.75
CA GLY A 68 -10.65 -12.35 -0.90
C GLY A 68 -10.63 -13.32 0.28
N GLU A 69 -9.44 -13.73 0.72
CA GLU A 69 -9.24 -14.68 1.81
C GLU A 69 -8.68 -13.99 3.07
N PRO A 70 -8.96 -14.53 4.28
CA PRO A 70 -8.30 -14.05 5.48
C PRO A 70 -6.78 -14.17 5.40
N LEU A 71 -6.07 -13.14 5.86
CA LEU A 71 -4.61 -13.08 5.83
C LEU A 71 -4.03 -13.86 7.02
N LYS A 72 -3.31 -14.93 6.73
CA LYS A 72 -2.68 -15.78 7.75
C LYS A 72 -1.55 -15.06 8.47
N TYR A 73 -1.30 -15.44 9.72
CA TYR A 73 -0.16 -14.96 10.51
C TYR A 73 1.17 -15.13 9.75
N THR A 74 2.03 -14.13 9.81
CA THR A 74 3.31 -13.97 9.09
C THR A 74 3.20 -13.82 7.58
N ASN A 75 1.99 -13.80 7.01
CA ASN A 75 1.78 -13.57 5.58
C ASN A 75 1.55 -12.10 5.26
N GLU A 76 1.67 -11.79 3.98
CA GLU A 76 1.38 -10.50 3.39
C GLU A 76 0.36 -10.63 2.25
N SER A 77 -0.38 -9.54 1.98
CA SER A 77 -1.40 -9.51 0.93
C SER A 77 -0.82 -9.38 -0.48
N GLY A 78 0.43 -8.96 -0.59
CA GLY A 78 0.94 -8.34 -1.80
C GLY A 78 0.36 -6.93 -2.02
N TYR A 79 0.96 -6.16 -2.95
CA TYR A 79 0.47 -4.83 -3.25
C TYR A 79 -0.83 -4.88 -4.04
N PHE A 80 -1.82 -4.14 -3.58
CA PHE A 80 -3.07 -3.88 -4.28
C PHE A 80 -3.32 -2.37 -4.36
N THR A 81 -4.11 -1.96 -5.34
CA THR A 81 -4.42 -0.56 -5.58
C THR A 81 -5.26 0.04 -4.46
N THR A 82 -4.87 1.24 -4.00
CA THR A 82 -5.63 2.07 -3.06
C THR A 82 -5.81 3.47 -3.62
N PHE A 83 -6.92 4.13 -3.25
CA PHE A 83 -7.14 5.53 -3.61
C PHE A 83 -6.38 6.45 -2.66
N PRO A 84 -5.90 7.61 -3.13
CA PRO A 84 -5.30 8.60 -2.25
C PRO A 84 -6.37 9.25 -1.36
N GLY A 85 -5.91 9.83 -0.25
CA GLY A 85 -6.77 10.50 0.73
C GLY A 85 -6.80 9.81 2.08
N SER A 86 -7.63 10.32 2.98
CA SER A 86 -7.82 9.72 4.31
C SER A 86 -8.87 8.63 4.23
N LEU A 87 -8.46 7.38 4.41
CA LEU A 87 -9.31 6.21 4.33
C LEU A 87 -9.40 5.51 5.70
N SER A 88 -10.59 5.01 6.06
CA SER A 88 -10.72 4.15 7.23
C SER A 88 -10.08 2.79 6.95
N PHE A 89 -9.37 2.27 7.94
CA PHE A 89 -8.77 0.96 7.95
C PHE A 89 -9.26 0.19 9.17
N ASP A 90 -9.96 -0.91 8.92
CA ASP A 90 -10.55 -1.73 9.96
C ASP A 90 -10.04 -3.17 9.83
N VAL A 91 -9.84 -3.84 10.97
CA VAL A 91 -9.42 -5.25 11.04
C VAL A 91 -10.41 -6.03 11.87
N ALA A 92 -10.77 -7.22 11.41
CA ALA A 92 -11.54 -8.20 12.15
C ALA A 92 -10.73 -9.50 12.30
N ALA A 93 -10.89 -10.20 13.42
CA ALA A 93 -10.42 -11.57 13.51
C ALA A 93 -11.32 -12.48 12.65
N ASP A 94 -10.75 -13.57 12.15
CA ASP A 94 -11.53 -14.52 11.33
C ASP A 94 -12.69 -15.10 12.12
N GLY A 95 -13.87 -15.13 11.50
CA GLY A 95 -15.12 -15.60 12.11
C GLY A 95 -15.75 -14.62 13.12
N ILE A 96 -15.19 -13.43 13.31
CA ILE A 96 -15.70 -12.37 14.21
C ILE A 96 -16.24 -11.22 13.37
N THR A 97 -17.45 -10.75 13.68
CA THR A 97 -18.09 -9.64 12.96
C THR A 97 -17.63 -8.26 13.42
N ASP A 98 -17.17 -8.15 14.67
CA ASP A 98 -16.71 -6.91 15.24
C ASP A 98 -15.25 -6.60 14.84
N TYR A 99 -15.00 -5.32 14.56
CA TYR A 99 -13.64 -4.87 14.28
C TYR A 99 -12.82 -4.79 15.56
N ILE A 100 -11.66 -5.48 15.56
CA ILE A 100 -10.67 -5.48 16.64
C ILE A 100 -9.69 -4.30 16.55
N LEU A 101 -9.60 -3.67 15.37
CA LEU A 101 -8.86 -2.43 15.14
C LEU A 101 -9.69 -1.52 14.23
N LYS A 102 -9.78 -0.24 14.59
CA LYS A 102 -10.35 0.82 13.75
C LYS A 102 -9.41 2.02 13.77
N THR A 103 -8.97 2.46 12.61
CA THR A 103 -8.07 3.61 12.46
C THR A 103 -8.26 4.26 11.10
N ASN A 104 -7.56 5.37 10.86
CA ASN A 104 -7.51 6.01 9.54
C ASN A 104 -6.05 6.18 9.13
N PHE A 105 -5.79 6.04 7.83
CA PHE A 105 -4.50 6.35 7.23
C PHE A 105 -4.68 7.32 6.07
N THR A 106 -3.69 8.18 5.88
CA THR A 106 -3.66 9.09 4.73
C THR A 106 -2.71 8.54 3.67
N PHE A 107 -3.29 8.12 2.55
CA PHE A 107 -2.56 7.60 1.39
C PHE A 107 -2.21 8.75 0.45
N LYS A 108 -0.94 8.87 0.11
CA LYS A 108 -0.46 9.86 -0.85
C LYS A 108 -0.58 9.30 -2.26
N GLN A 109 -0.76 10.16 -3.24
CA GLN A 109 -0.76 9.76 -4.65
C GLN A 109 0.60 9.22 -5.08
N LYS A 110 0.62 8.21 -5.97
CA LYS A 110 1.82 7.62 -6.58
C LYS A 110 2.83 7.06 -5.56
N THR A 111 2.36 6.64 -4.38
CA THR A 111 3.22 6.07 -3.35
C THR A 111 2.86 4.63 -3.06
N TYR A 112 3.83 3.91 -2.55
CA TYR A 112 3.66 2.56 -2.05
C TYR A 112 3.64 2.59 -0.52
N HIS A 113 2.77 1.79 0.09
CA HIS A 113 2.64 1.72 1.53
C HIS A 113 2.61 0.28 2.02
N THR A 114 3.14 0.03 3.21
CA THR A 114 2.88 -1.21 3.93
C THR A 114 2.23 -0.90 5.27
N ILE A 115 1.14 -1.63 5.58
CA ILE A 115 0.46 -1.62 6.87
C ILE A 115 0.83 -2.92 7.59
N PHE A 116 1.63 -2.83 8.64
CA PHE A 116 1.96 -3.96 9.49
C PHE A 116 0.97 -4.00 10.66
N ILE A 117 0.19 -5.07 10.76
CA ILE A 117 -0.76 -5.28 11.86
C ILE A 117 -0.07 -6.13 12.91
N THR A 118 0.05 -5.63 14.13
CA THR A 118 0.81 -6.26 15.22
C THR A 118 0.11 -6.08 16.57
N GLY A 119 0.64 -6.73 17.59
CA GLY A 119 0.11 -6.72 18.96
C GLY A 119 -0.61 -8.00 19.31
N GLU A 120 -0.99 -8.11 20.58
CA GLU A 120 -1.77 -9.23 21.08
C GLU A 120 -3.27 -9.02 20.87
N SER A 121 -4.06 -10.08 20.95
CA SER A 121 -5.52 -10.07 20.69
C SER A 121 -6.30 -8.97 21.43
N THR A 122 -5.80 -8.54 22.59
CA THR A 122 -6.42 -7.48 23.41
C THR A 122 -5.87 -6.09 23.11
N SER A 123 -4.78 -5.96 22.34
CA SER A 123 -4.08 -4.70 22.07
C SER A 123 -3.49 -4.69 20.65
N ILE A 124 -4.36 -4.88 19.67
CA ILE A 124 -3.98 -4.81 18.25
C ILE A 124 -3.70 -3.37 17.86
N SER A 125 -2.64 -3.19 17.08
CA SER A 125 -2.26 -1.90 16.51
C SER A 125 -1.69 -2.07 15.11
N ALA A 126 -1.57 -0.97 14.37
CA ALA A 126 -0.94 -0.97 13.06
C ALA A 126 0.22 0.03 13.00
N LEU A 127 1.24 -0.33 12.22
CA LEU A 127 2.31 0.54 11.78
C LEU A 127 2.12 0.79 10.29
N PHE A 128 1.96 2.06 9.90
CA PHE A 128 1.84 2.49 8.51
C PHE A 128 3.17 3.06 8.03
N THR A 129 3.70 2.52 6.93
CA THR A 129 4.97 2.96 6.33
C THR A 129 4.77 3.37 4.89
N GLU A 130 5.51 4.38 4.44
CA GLU A 130 5.73 4.66 3.03
C GLU A 130 6.93 3.84 2.56
N ASP A 131 6.82 3.20 1.40
CA ASP A 131 7.79 2.26 0.89
C ASP A 131 8.57 2.87 -0.29
N ASP A 132 9.88 3.02 -0.15
CA ASP A 132 10.76 3.39 -1.27
C ASP A 132 11.04 2.16 -2.15
N LEU A 133 10.21 1.99 -3.18
CA LEU A 133 10.38 0.94 -4.19
C LEU A 133 11.17 1.40 -5.42
N THR A 134 11.91 2.49 -5.34
CA THR A 134 12.87 2.84 -6.39
C THR A 134 13.90 1.72 -6.54
N ASN A 135 14.24 1.39 -7.78
CA ASN A 135 15.19 0.31 -8.04
C ASN A 135 16.50 0.51 -7.27
N PRO A 136 17.06 -0.53 -6.66
CA PRO A 136 18.42 -0.47 -6.13
C PRO A 136 19.41 -0.07 -7.22
N PRO A 137 20.55 0.53 -6.87
CA PRO A 137 21.65 0.74 -7.81
C PRO A 137 22.03 -0.58 -8.52
N SER A 138 22.52 -0.48 -9.75
CA SER A 138 22.92 -1.66 -10.54
C SER A 138 23.88 -2.55 -9.74
N GLY A 139 23.62 -3.86 -9.74
CA GLY A 139 24.40 -4.82 -8.98
C GLY A 139 24.20 -4.82 -7.46
N LYS A 140 23.23 -4.06 -6.94
CA LYS A 140 22.93 -3.97 -5.51
C LYS A 140 21.51 -4.48 -5.21
N SER A 141 21.23 -4.65 -3.92
CA SER A 141 19.89 -4.89 -3.35
C SER A 141 19.60 -3.86 -2.26
N LYS A 142 18.34 -3.72 -1.87
CA LYS A 142 17.91 -2.90 -0.73
C LYS A 142 17.27 -3.79 0.33
N ILE A 143 17.50 -3.49 1.59
CA ILE A 143 16.84 -4.16 2.73
C ILE A 143 16.43 -3.12 3.76
N ARG A 144 15.27 -3.29 4.40
CA ARG A 144 14.88 -2.60 5.64
C ARG A 144 14.53 -3.59 6.73
N PHE A 145 14.54 -3.12 7.98
CA PHE A 145 14.15 -3.91 9.15
C PHE A 145 12.99 -3.25 9.89
N VAL A 146 12.02 -4.05 10.33
CA VAL A 146 10.84 -3.62 11.08
C VAL A 146 10.72 -4.43 12.36
N ASN A 147 10.55 -3.78 13.51
CA ASN A 147 10.31 -4.45 14.79
C ASN A 147 8.80 -4.49 15.08
N LEU A 148 8.22 -5.70 15.02
CA LEU A 148 6.81 -5.97 15.32
C LEU A 148 6.64 -6.88 16.56
N SER A 149 7.68 -7.06 17.37
CA SER A 149 7.64 -7.85 18.60
C SER A 149 7.41 -6.94 19.81
N PRO A 150 6.22 -6.99 20.47
CA PRO A 150 5.83 -5.99 21.47
C PRO A 150 6.60 -6.06 22.78
N ASP A 151 7.11 -7.24 23.15
CA ASP A 151 7.81 -7.48 24.41
C ASP A 151 9.34 -7.61 24.28
N ALA A 152 9.87 -7.49 23.05
CA ALA A 152 11.31 -7.64 22.82
C ALA A 152 12.14 -6.40 23.18
N GLY A 153 11.49 -5.24 23.36
CA GLY A 153 12.17 -3.96 23.47
C GLY A 153 12.81 -3.53 22.16
N ASN A 154 13.85 -2.72 22.24
CA ASN A 154 14.60 -2.33 21.05
C ASN A 154 15.43 -3.50 20.53
N LEU A 155 15.36 -3.68 19.20
CA LEU A 155 16.04 -4.77 18.50
C LEU A 155 17.15 -4.26 17.61
N VAL A 156 18.15 -5.11 17.42
CA VAL A 156 19.30 -4.90 16.54
C VAL A 156 19.32 -6.01 15.52
N LEU A 157 19.41 -5.67 14.22
CA LEU A 157 19.71 -6.65 13.18
C LEU A 157 21.14 -6.47 12.71
N SER A 158 21.95 -7.52 12.82
CA SER A 158 23.36 -7.52 12.48
C SER A 158 23.73 -8.72 11.64
N LEU A 159 24.93 -8.71 11.06
CA LEU A 159 25.55 -9.88 10.51
C LEU A 159 26.13 -10.74 11.64
N LYS A 160 26.10 -12.06 11.48
CA LYS A 160 26.81 -12.98 12.37
C LYS A 160 28.31 -12.70 12.26
N ASN A 161 28.95 -12.42 13.40
CA ASN A 161 30.37 -12.05 13.45
C ASN A 161 30.77 -10.84 12.60
N GLY A 162 29.80 -9.93 12.33
CA GLY A 162 29.99 -8.78 11.46
C GLY A 162 29.30 -7.52 11.93
N ASN A 163 29.15 -6.58 11.02
CA ASN A 163 28.61 -5.26 11.27
C ASN A 163 27.13 -5.28 11.67
N THR A 164 26.75 -4.33 12.49
CA THR A 164 25.35 -3.98 12.71
C THR A 164 24.77 -3.33 11.45
N LEU A 165 23.67 -3.89 10.94
CA LEU A 165 22.94 -3.34 9.80
C LEU A 165 21.92 -2.31 10.27
N PHE A 166 21.13 -2.63 11.28
CA PHE A 166 20.08 -1.78 11.83
C PHE A 166 20.17 -1.76 13.35
N PRO A 167 20.71 -0.68 13.92
CA PRO A 167 20.77 -0.51 15.38
C PRO A 167 19.44 -0.02 15.93
N ASP A 168 19.14 -0.41 17.16
CA ASP A 168 18.18 0.25 18.07
C ASP A 168 16.76 0.46 17.46
N GLN A 169 16.20 -0.56 16.85
CA GLN A 169 14.86 -0.51 16.28
C GLN A 169 13.78 -0.73 17.35
N ALA A 170 13.06 0.34 17.71
CA ALA A 170 11.97 0.28 18.68
C ALA A 170 10.77 -0.54 18.15
N TYR A 171 9.93 -1.04 19.07
CA TYR A 171 8.66 -1.66 18.69
C TYR A 171 7.80 -0.70 17.86
N LYS A 172 7.17 -1.21 16.81
CA LYS A 172 6.42 -0.45 15.80
C LYS A 172 7.25 0.65 15.12
N SER A 173 8.48 0.33 14.79
CA SER A 173 9.29 1.19 13.93
C SER A 173 9.88 0.43 12.76
N ALA A 174 10.07 1.13 11.65
CA ALA A 174 10.73 0.64 10.46
C ALA A 174 12.00 1.46 10.21
N SER A 175 13.09 0.79 9.84
CA SER A 175 14.30 1.46 9.40
C SER A 175 14.14 2.08 8.02
N GLN A 176 15.07 2.96 7.64
CA GLN A 176 15.29 3.29 6.25
C GLN A 176 15.84 2.07 5.49
N PHE A 177 15.71 2.06 4.16
CA PHE A 177 16.34 1.03 3.34
C PHE A 177 17.85 1.22 3.29
N LEU A 178 18.57 0.11 3.49
CA LEU A 178 20.03 0.01 3.36
C LEU A 178 20.37 -0.72 2.07
N THR A 179 21.31 -0.19 1.30
CA THR A 179 21.82 -0.82 0.09
C THR A 179 22.93 -1.82 0.46
N LEU A 180 22.83 -3.06 -0.03
CA LEU A 180 23.78 -4.13 0.19
C LEU A 180 24.18 -4.80 -1.13
N ASP A 181 25.33 -5.50 -1.12
CA ASP A 181 25.72 -6.36 -2.21
C ASP A 181 24.83 -7.61 -2.25
N PRO A 182 24.61 -8.20 -3.44
CA PRO A 182 24.02 -9.54 -3.53
C PRO A 182 24.94 -10.57 -2.88
N GLY A 183 24.34 -11.61 -2.30
CA GLY A 183 25.12 -12.66 -1.63
C GLY A 183 24.34 -13.36 -0.52
N VAL A 184 25.02 -14.28 0.14
CA VAL A 184 24.47 -15.01 1.28
C VAL A 184 24.88 -14.30 2.57
N TYR A 185 23.87 -14.06 3.43
CA TYR A 185 24.03 -13.34 4.69
C TYR A 185 23.50 -14.16 5.86
N ASP A 186 24.34 -14.34 6.89
CA ASP A 186 23.91 -14.87 8.18
C ASP A 186 23.47 -13.70 9.07
N LEU A 187 22.17 -13.47 9.14
CA LEU A 187 21.58 -12.42 9.96
C LEU A 187 21.43 -12.88 11.41
N GLN A 188 21.69 -11.98 12.35
CA GLN A 188 21.42 -12.15 13.78
C GLN A 188 20.48 -11.06 14.27
N LEU A 189 19.33 -11.46 14.81
CA LEU A 189 18.45 -10.59 15.57
C LEU A 189 18.90 -10.60 17.04
N LYS A 190 19.16 -9.42 17.60
CA LYS A 190 19.67 -9.24 18.97
C LYS A 190 18.82 -8.23 19.74
N THR A 191 18.87 -8.32 21.06
CA THR A 191 18.45 -7.21 21.91
C THR A 191 19.43 -6.06 21.82
N ALA A 192 19.03 -4.86 22.30
CA ALA A 192 19.94 -3.71 22.44
C ALA A 192 21.17 -4.02 23.32
N THR A 193 21.04 -4.96 24.25
CA THR A 193 22.16 -5.42 25.12
C THR A 193 23.04 -6.51 24.49
N GLY A 194 22.77 -6.90 23.22
CA GLY A 194 23.58 -7.84 22.47
C GLY A 194 23.20 -9.32 22.61
N THR A 195 22.17 -9.67 23.39
CA THR A 195 21.67 -11.05 23.47
C THR A 195 21.12 -11.49 22.12
N VAL A 196 21.63 -12.58 21.55
CA VAL A 196 21.13 -13.16 20.29
C VAL A 196 19.80 -13.84 20.56
N LEU A 197 18.78 -13.44 19.82
CA LEU A 197 17.42 -13.98 19.90
C LEU A 197 17.10 -14.94 18.75
N PHE A 198 17.60 -14.64 17.55
CA PHE A 198 17.33 -15.43 16.36
C PHE A 198 18.47 -15.34 15.35
N ASN A 199 18.70 -16.42 14.61
CA ASN A 199 19.64 -16.46 13.48
C ASN A 199 18.88 -16.85 12.22
N LYS A 200 19.20 -16.21 11.10
CA LYS A 200 18.59 -16.52 9.81
C LYS A 200 19.58 -16.36 8.67
N ASN A 201 19.75 -17.41 7.89
CA ASN A 201 20.46 -17.35 6.62
C ASN A 201 19.52 -16.84 5.54
N VAL A 202 19.95 -15.86 4.75
CA VAL A 202 19.19 -15.26 3.66
C VAL A 202 20.09 -15.05 2.44
N THR A 203 19.49 -15.09 1.25
CA THR A 203 20.18 -14.76 0.00
C THR A 203 19.60 -13.47 -0.55
N LEU A 204 20.44 -12.46 -0.74
CA LEU A 204 20.09 -11.22 -1.45
C LEU A 204 20.43 -11.39 -2.93
N ILE A 205 19.47 -11.09 -3.77
CA ILE A 205 19.60 -11.10 -5.23
C ILE A 205 19.69 -9.66 -5.71
N SER A 206 20.51 -9.40 -6.73
CA SER A 206 20.67 -8.09 -7.35
C SER A 206 19.32 -7.52 -7.80
N VAL A 207 19.15 -6.21 -7.65
CA VAL A 207 17.99 -5.38 -8.00
C VAL A 207 16.70 -5.70 -7.24
N ILE A 208 16.76 -6.58 -6.25
CA ILE A 208 15.59 -6.91 -5.41
C ILE A 208 15.59 -6.06 -4.13
N ILE A 209 14.37 -5.69 -3.70
CA ILE A 209 14.10 -4.97 -2.46
C ILE A 209 13.55 -5.96 -1.44
N TYR A 210 14.02 -5.89 -0.19
CA TYR A 210 13.63 -6.81 0.87
C TYR A 210 13.12 -6.07 2.09
N THR A 211 12.14 -6.67 2.77
CA THR A 211 11.77 -6.31 4.13
C THR A 211 12.02 -7.49 5.06
N ALA A 212 12.80 -7.28 6.11
CA ALA A 212 12.91 -8.18 7.25
C ALA A 212 12.05 -7.64 8.40
N TRP A 213 11.32 -8.51 9.13
CA TRP A 213 10.63 -8.05 10.33
C TRP A 213 10.71 -9.09 11.44
N ALA A 214 10.91 -8.60 12.67
CA ALA A 214 10.76 -9.39 13.88
C ALA A 214 9.27 -9.47 14.23
N ASN A 215 8.78 -10.65 14.58
CA ASN A 215 7.40 -10.90 14.99
C ASN A 215 7.35 -11.85 16.19
N GLY A 216 6.18 -11.98 16.81
CA GLY A 216 5.94 -12.87 17.93
C GLY A 216 6.44 -12.30 19.27
N MET A 217 6.37 -13.13 20.32
CA MET A 217 6.71 -12.79 21.70
C MET A 217 8.07 -13.34 22.08
N ARG A 218 8.88 -12.50 22.74
CA ARG A 218 10.17 -12.92 23.28
C ARG A 218 10.00 -13.78 24.54
N PHE A 219 9.09 -13.39 25.42
CA PHE A 219 8.91 -14.02 26.74
C PHE A 219 7.60 -14.82 26.86
N GLY A 220 6.82 -14.92 25.78
CA GLY A 220 5.52 -15.57 25.83
C GLY A 220 5.58 -17.09 25.61
N THR A 221 4.60 -17.79 26.18
CA THR A 221 4.29 -19.18 25.86
C THR A 221 3.29 -19.28 24.69
N SER A 222 3.18 -18.22 23.90
CA SER A 222 2.16 -18.07 22.86
C SER A 222 2.40 -19.01 21.68
N ASN A 223 1.32 -19.31 20.97
CA ASN A 223 1.38 -20.00 19.65
C ASN A 223 2.08 -19.14 18.58
N SER A 224 2.60 -17.99 18.96
CA SER A 224 3.32 -17.06 18.08
C SER A 224 4.71 -16.76 18.66
N PRO A 225 5.65 -17.73 18.63
CA PRO A 225 6.99 -17.54 19.13
C PRO A 225 7.73 -16.45 18.33
N MET A 226 8.71 -15.84 18.96
CA MET A 226 9.54 -14.84 18.30
C MET A 226 10.23 -15.43 17.07
N GLY A 227 10.21 -14.68 15.98
CA GLY A 227 10.83 -15.05 14.72
C GLY A 227 11.32 -13.85 13.94
N LEU A 228 12.07 -14.14 12.88
CA LEU A 228 12.51 -13.16 11.89
C LEU A 228 11.98 -13.57 10.51
N GLN A 229 11.03 -12.80 10.00
CA GLN A 229 10.54 -12.98 8.63
C GLN A 229 11.42 -12.21 7.66
N PHE A 230 11.43 -12.68 6.41
CA PHE A 230 12.22 -12.08 5.35
C PHE A 230 11.48 -12.27 4.03
N ARG A 231 11.15 -11.19 3.34
CA ARG A 231 10.39 -11.22 2.09
C ARG A 231 11.00 -10.29 1.06
N SER A 232 10.98 -10.72 -0.20
CA SER A 232 11.25 -9.85 -1.34
C SER A 232 10.00 -9.04 -1.69
N ILE A 233 10.20 -7.81 -2.08
CA ILE A 233 9.19 -6.94 -2.69
C ILE A 233 9.49 -6.96 -4.19
N ASN A 234 8.55 -7.49 -4.97
CA ASN A 234 8.64 -7.57 -6.43
C ASN A 234 7.63 -6.62 -7.07
#